data_1b0d336c0355616c6caa6b1a2257faa7
#
_entry.id   1b0d336c0355616c6caa6b1a2257faa7
#
_cell.length_a   1.000
_cell.length_b   1.000
_cell.length_c   1.000
_cell.angle_alpha   90.00
_cell.angle_beta   90.00
_cell.angle_gamma   90.00
#
_symmetry.space_group_name_H-M   'P 1'
#
loop_
_entity.id
_entity.type
_entity.pdbx_description
1 polymer ?
#
loop_
_entity_poly.entity_id
_entity_poly.type
_entity_poly.pdbx_seq_one_letter_code
_entity_poly.pdbx_strand_id
1 'polypeptide(L)'
;MMKTHALILGFVASSFLTFGQKAKSKKVVLNNDIDTVSYLMGVNIGNSLGKEMSEANFELIVQGFRDAIAKGPLVCQDSSDMILSMYFQEKAMKKQAQEDKKNEVYKVAGEKFMVDNAKKAGVKTTASGLQYEVMREGEGGHPTAESKVKVHYHGTTIEGIVFDSSVDRGEPIEFGLNQVIPGWTEGVQLMTKGAKYKFYIPQELAYGSSSPTPVIKPFSPLVFEVELLSFE
;
A
#
# COMPACT_ATOMS: atom_id res chain seq x y z
N MET A 1 -37.41 -51.57 -45.24
CA MET A 1 -36.54 -50.57 -45.92
C MET A 1 -36.33 -49.42 -44.97
N MET A 2 -35.29 -49.46 -44.17
CA MET A 2 -34.90 -48.39 -43.25
C MET A 2 -33.53 -47.90 -43.66
N LYS A 3 -33.41 -46.64 -44.07
CA LYS A 3 -32.12 -46.01 -44.41
C LYS A 3 -31.52 -45.41 -43.14
N THR A 4 -30.38 -45.96 -42.75
CA THR A 4 -29.52 -45.48 -41.70
C THR A 4 -28.78 -44.23 -42.18
N HIS A 5 -28.98 -43.08 -41.46
CA HIS A 5 -28.17 -41.87 -41.64
C HIS A 5 -27.00 -41.90 -40.68
N ALA A 6 -25.81 -41.99 -41.19
CA ALA A 6 -24.55 -41.87 -40.45
C ALA A 6 -24.30 -40.38 -40.16
N LEU A 7 -24.19 -40.06 -38.86
CA LEU A 7 -23.82 -38.73 -38.36
C LEU A 7 -22.30 -38.63 -38.32
N ILE A 8 -21.73 -37.82 -39.19
CA ILE A 8 -20.30 -37.53 -39.21
C ILE A 8 -20.05 -36.43 -38.15
N LEU A 9 -19.42 -36.79 -37.04
CA LEU A 9 -18.92 -35.87 -36.05
C LEU A 9 -17.64 -35.22 -36.57
N GLY A 10 -17.72 -33.98 -37.04
CA GLY A 10 -16.56 -33.19 -37.39
C GLY A 10 -15.80 -32.74 -36.15
N PHE A 11 -14.63 -33.27 -35.96
CA PHE A 11 -13.66 -32.86 -34.94
C PHE A 11 -13.04 -31.52 -35.37
N VAL A 12 -13.50 -30.41 -34.85
CA VAL A 12 -12.83 -29.10 -35.03
C VAL A 12 -11.63 -29.07 -34.10
N ALA A 13 -10.46 -29.38 -34.62
CA ALA A 13 -9.22 -29.12 -33.91
C ALA A 13 -8.96 -27.60 -33.88
N SER A 14 -9.28 -26.95 -32.75
CA SER A 14 -8.84 -25.58 -32.49
C SER A 14 -7.33 -25.56 -32.28
N SER A 15 -6.61 -25.21 -33.33
CA SER A 15 -5.19 -24.91 -33.27
C SER A 15 -5.01 -23.62 -32.41
N PHE A 16 -4.56 -23.81 -31.18
CA PHE A 16 -3.96 -22.73 -30.42
C PHE A 16 -2.68 -22.26 -31.09
N LEU A 17 -2.79 -21.21 -31.88
CA LEU A 17 -1.62 -20.47 -32.40
C LEU A 17 -1.02 -19.73 -31.19
N THR A 18 0.04 -20.31 -30.64
CA THR A 18 0.95 -19.61 -29.74
C THR A 18 1.66 -18.51 -30.52
N PHE A 19 1.16 -17.28 -30.39
CA PHE A 19 1.85 -16.07 -30.85
C PHE A 19 3.07 -15.79 -29.97
N GLY A 20 4.10 -16.59 -30.15
CA GLY A 20 5.45 -16.35 -29.67
C GLY A 20 6.37 -15.95 -30.80
N GLN A 21 5.98 -14.98 -31.64
CA GLN A 21 6.95 -14.39 -32.57
C GLN A 21 7.86 -13.46 -31.79
N LYS A 22 9.05 -13.94 -31.41
CA LYS A 22 10.20 -13.08 -31.14
C LYS A 22 10.41 -12.20 -32.36
N ALA A 23 10.02 -10.95 -32.32
CA ALA A 23 10.35 -9.97 -33.33
C ALA A 23 11.88 -10.02 -33.49
N LYS A 24 12.36 -10.38 -34.67
CA LYS A 24 13.79 -10.28 -35.01
C LYS A 24 14.13 -8.79 -34.93
N SER A 25 14.80 -8.37 -33.88
CA SER A 25 15.27 -7.00 -33.75
C SER A 25 16.22 -6.73 -34.93
N LYS A 26 15.85 -5.75 -35.78
CA LYS A 26 16.78 -5.25 -36.77
C LYS A 26 17.99 -4.73 -36.02
N LYS A 27 19.21 -5.06 -36.47
CA LYS A 27 20.43 -4.54 -35.87
C LYS A 27 20.37 -3.01 -35.94
N VAL A 28 20.27 -2.35 -34.80
CA VAL A 28 20.27 -0.87 -34.72
C VAL A 28 21.73 -0.43 -34.83
N VAL A 29 22.00 0.52 -35.71
CA VAL A 29 23.31 1.17 -35.86
C VAL A 29 23.12 2.62 -35.36
N LEU A 30 23.91 3.02 -34.40
CA LEU A 30 23.93 4.37 -33.82
C LEU A 30 25.19 5.06 -34.34
N ASN A 31 25.03 6.16 -35.08
CA ASN A 31 26.15 6.81 -35.78
C ASN A 31 26.70 8.04 -35.03
N ASN A 32 25.95 8.55 -34.05
CA ASN A 32 26.31 9.74 -33.29
C ASN A 32 25.58 9.74 -31.92
N ASP A 33 25.87 10.74 -31.09
CA ASP A 33 25.31 10.88 -29.74
C ASP A 33 23.78 11.07 -29.77
N ILE A 34 23.25 11.80 -30.74
CA ILE A 34 21.81 12.02 -30.83
C ILE A 34 21.06 10.75 -31.18
N ASP A 35 21.62 9.87 -32.03
CA ASP A 35 21.06 8.56 -32.33
C ASP A 35 21.00 7.71 -31.05
N THR A 36 22.09 7.77 -30.27
CA THR A 36 22.21 7.04 -29.01
C THR A 36 21.16 7.50 -27.99
N VAL A 37 21.05 8.81 -27.79
CA VAL A 37 20.05 9.41 -26.88
C VAL A 37 18.63 9.07 -27.32
N SER A 38 18.34 9.20 -28.62
CA SER A 38 17.01 8.90 -29.17
C SER A 38 16.62 7.43 -28.95
N TYR A 39 17.54 6.50 -29.17
CA TYR A 39 17.30 5.08 -28.91
C TYR A 39 17.06 4.82 -27.43
N LEU A 40 17.87 5.38 -26.53
CA LEU A 40 17.74 5.22 -25.08
C LEU A 40 16.44 5.80 -24.54
N MET A 41 15.96 6.93 -25.09
CA MET A 41 14.64 7.46 -24.77
C MET A 41 13.54 6.45 -25.11
N GLY A 42 13.60 5.84 -26.29
CA GLY A 42 12.66 4.79 -26.70
C GLY A 42 12.70 3.58 -25.75
N VAL A 43 13.90 3.15 -25.36
CA VAL A 43 14.08 2.06 -24.38
C VAL A 43 13.46 2.39 -23.03
N ASN A 44 13.68 3.61 -22.49
CA ASN A 44 13.12 4.03 -21.22
C ASN A 44 11.59 4.09 -21.25
N ILE A 45 11.01 4.65 -22.31
CA ILE A 45 9.55 4.68 -22.52
C ILE A 45 9.00 3.24 -22.57
N GLY A 46 9.64 2.37 -23.38
CA GLY A 46 9.24 0.97 -23.54
C GLY A 46 9.30 0.19 -22.20
N ASN A 47 10.34 0.39 -21.41
CA ASN A 47 10.48 -0.23 -20.10
C ASN A 47 9.39 0.23 -19.11
N SER A 48 9.05 1.52 -19.10
CA SER A 48 7.98 2.05 -18.24
C SER A 48 6.62 1.52 -18.66
N LEU A 49 6.30 1.63 -19.95
CA LEU A 49 5.04 1.11 -20.50
C LEU A 49 4.90 -0.41 -20.31
N GLY A 50 5.98 -1.17 -20.51
CA GLY A 50 5.96 -2.62 -20.34
C GLY A 50 5.67 -3.07 -18.91
N LYS A 51 6.02 -2.25 -17.90
CA LYS A 51 5.69 -2.52 -16.50
C LYS A 51 4.24 -2.15 -16.16
N GLU A 52 3.76 -1.03 -16.66
CA GLU A 52 2.47 -0.47 -16.28
C GLU A 52 1.32 -0.94 -17.18
N MET A 53 1.60 -1.25 -18.43
CA MET A 53 0.63 -1.59 -19.46
C MET A 53 1.09 -2.81 -20.28
N SER A 54 1.37 -3.93 -19.62
CA SER A 54 1.80 -5.17 -20.28
C SER A 54 0.79 -5.70 -21.31
N GLU A 55 -0.47 -5.31 -21.19
CA GLU A 55 -1.57 -5.64 -22.10
C GLU A 55 -1.66 -4.73 -23.32
N ALA A 56 -0.87 -3.66 -23.38
CA ALA A 56 -0.95 -2.68 -24.47
C ALA A 56 -0.44 -3.25 -25.80
N ASN A 57 -1.07 -2.82 -26.90
CA ASN A 57 -0.57 -3.07 -28.24
C ASN A 57 0.54 -2.06 -28.56
N PHE A 58 1.79 -2.48 -28.38
CA PHE A 58 2.95 -1.61 -28.57
C PHE A 58 3.13 -1.14 -30.02
N GLU A 59 2.67 -1.90 -31.02
CA GLU A 59 2.70 -1.48 -32.42
C GLU A 59 1.78 -0.27 -32.65
N LEU A 60 0.60 -0.24 -32.03
CA LEU A 60 -0.31 0.90 -32.08
C LEU A 60 0.25 2.12 -31.33
N ILE A 61 0.97 1.90 -30.21
CA ILE A 61 1.66 2.99 -29.53
C ILE A 61 2.71 3.62 -30.45
N VAL A 62 3.55 2.81 -31.09
CA VAL A 62 4.56 3.29 -32.04
C VAL A 62 3.92 4.01 -33.23
N GLN A 63 2.78 3.50 -33.72
CA GLN A 63 2.05 4.17 -34.81
C GLN A 63 1.53 5.53 -34.37
N GLY A 64 0.92 5.62 -33.17
CA GLY A 64 0.45 6.90 -32.61
C GLY A 64 1.57 7.94 -32.46
N PHE A 65 2.78 7.53 -32.06
CA PHE A 65 3.96 8.41 -32.06
C PHE A 65 4.29 8.93 -33.45
N ARG A 66 4.28 8.06 -34.47
CA ARG A 66 4.56 8.46 -35.85
C ARG A 66 3.55 9.47 -36.37
N ASP A 67 2.26 9.20 -36.13
CA ASP A 67 1.17 10.05 -36.59
C ASP A 67 1.22 11.42 -35.92
N ALA A 68 1.50 11.48 -34.64
CA ALA A 68 1.64 12.72 -33.87
C ALA A 68 2.83 13.58 -34.38
N ILE A 69 3.99 12.96 -34.65
CA ILE A 69 5.18 13.66 -35.18
C ILE A 69 4.93 14.15 -36.59
N ALA A 70 4.25 13.37 -37.42
CA ALA A 70 3.92 13.71 -38.80
C ALA A 70 2.83 14.81 -38.90
N LYS A 71 2.20 15.23 -37.80
CA LYS A 71 1.08 16.16 -37.76
C LYS A 71 -0.08 15.77 -38.66
N GLY A 72 -0.27 14.46 -38.84
CA GLY A 72 -1.37 13.88 -39.59
C GLY A 72 -2.70 13.86 -38.79
N PRO A 73 -3.80 13.47 -39.42
CA PRO A 73 -5.07 13.30 -38.70
C PRO A 73 -4.92 12.17 -37.68
N LEU A 74 -5.28 12.47 -36.42
CA LEU A 74 -5.23 11.50 -35.33
C LEU A 74 -6.59 10.82 -35.13
N VAL A 75 -6.57 9.52 -34.91
CA VAL A 75 -7.79 8.75 -34.59
C VAL A 75 -8.21 9.06 -33.13
N CYS A 76 -9.49 9.33 -32.91
CA CYS A 76 -10.06 9.62 -31.58
C CYS A 76 -9.52 10.86 -30.87
N GLN A 77 -8.97 11.85 -31.61
CA GLN A 77 -8.34 13.03 -31.01
C GLN A 77 -9.28 13.81 -30.07
N ASP A 78 -10.53 14.02 -30.48
CA ASP A 78 -11.51 14.84 -29.74
C ASP A 78 -11.95 14.23 -28.39
N SER A 79 -11.70 12.91 -28.18
CA SER A 79 -12.07 12.20 -26.98
C SER A 79 -10.89 11.50 -26.28
N SER A 80 -9.66 11.75 -26.74
CA SER A 80 -8.45 11.06 -26.27
C SER A 80 -8.27 11.17 -24.76
N ASP A 81 -8.36 12.37 -24.21
CA ASP A 81 -8.14 12.63 -22.79
C ASP A 81 -9.21 11.95 -21.92
N MET A 82 -10.45 11.95 -22.39
CA MET A 82 -11.54 11.27 -21.68
C MET A 82 -11.35 9.76 -21.69
N ILE A 83 -11.04 9.18 -22.85
CA ILE A 83 -10.83 7.72 -22.98
C ILE A 83 -9.66 7.26 -22.11
N LEU A 84 -8.54 7.98 -22.16
CA LEU A 84 -7.35 7.66 -21.36
C LEU A 84 -7.65 7.80 -19.85
N SER A 85 -8.31 8.89 -19.46
CA SER A 85 -8.69 9.13 -18.06
C SER A 85 -9.58 8.02 -17.54
N MET A 86 -10.65 7.65 -18.26
CA MET A 86 -11.56 6.57 -17.88
C MET A 86 -10.83 5.23 -17.76
N TYR A 87 -9.98 4.89 -18.72
CA TYR A 87 -9.22 3.64 -18.71
C TYR A 87 -8.30 3.55 -17.47
N PHE A 88 -7.50 4.60 -17.22
CA PHE A 88 -6.60 4.60 -16.08
C PHE A 88 -7.33 4.63 -14.75
N GLN A 89 -8.46 5.33 -14.66
CA GLN A 89 -9.30 5.33 -13.47
C GLN A 89 -9.87 3.92 -13.19
N GLU A 90 -10.40 3.26 -14.21
CA GLU A 90 -10.91 1.89 -14.05
C GLU A 90 -9.80 0.91 -13.65
N LYS A 91 -8.63 1.04 -14.25
CA LYS A 91 -7.45 0.21 -13.91
C LYS A 91 -6.99 0.44 -12.47
N ALA A 92 -6.94 1.70 -12.02
CA ALA A 92 -6.61 2.05 -10.64
C ALA A 92 -7.64 1.48 -9.64
N MET A 93 -8.93 1.59 -9.95
CA MET A 93 -10.00 1.02 -9.13
C MET A 93 -9.90 -0.51 -9.03
N LYS A 94 -9.64 -1.20 -10.14
CA LYS A 94 -9.46 -2.67 -10.16
C LYS A 94 -8.24 -3.08 -9.33
N LYS A 95 -7.14 -2.34 -9.44
CA LYS A 95 -5.93 -2.59 -8.64
C LYS A 95 -6.21 -2.40 -7.16
N GLN A 96 -6.86 -1.28 -6.80
CA GLN A 96 -7.22 -1.00 -5.41
C GLN A 96 -8.12 -2.09 -4.82
N ALA A 97 -9.17 -2.50 -5.55
CA ALA A 97 -10.07 -3.57 -5.12
C ALA A 97 -9.34 -4.92 -4.92
N GLN A 98 -8.32 -5.21 -5.74
CA GLN A 98 -7.50 -6.41 -5.56
C GLN A 98 -6.60 -6.31 -4.32
N GLU A 99 -6.04 -5.15 -4.06
CA GLU A 99 -5.23 -4.89 -2.87
C GLU A 99 -6.09 -4.95 -1.60
N ASP A 100 -7.26 -4.33 -1.61
CA ASP A 100 -8.21 -4.38 -0.49
C ASP A 100 -8.61 -5.83 -0.17
N LYS A 101 -8.91 -6.62 -1.19
CA LYS A 101 -9.21 -8.05 -1.00
C LYS A 101 -8.05 -8.86 -0.44
N LYS A 102 -6.81 -8.56 -0.84
CA LYS A 102 -5.62 -9.20 -0.27
C LYS A 102 -5.39 -8.81 1.20
N ASN A 103 -5.72 -7.57 1.53
CA ASN A 103 -5.49 -6.99 2.84
C ASN A 103 -6.62 -7.29 3.84
N GLU A 104 -7.78 -7.78 3.37
CA GLU A 104 -8.93 -8.12 4.22
C GLU A 104 -8.56 -9.12 5.32
N VAL A 105 -7.65 -10.04 5.04
CA VAL A 105 -7.15 -11.01 6.03
C VAL A 105 -6.50 -10.30 7.23
N TYR A 106 -5.76 -9.23 7.01
CA TYR A 106 -5.11 -8.46 8.08
C TYR A 106 -6.13 -7.66 8.89
N LYS A 107 -7.12 -7.09 8.20
CA LYS A 107 -8.22 -6.35 8.83
C LYS A 107 -9.00 -7.25 9.78
N VAL A 108 -9.47 -8.40 9.29
CA VAL A 108 -10.21 -9.38 10.12
C VAL A 108 -9.38 -9.88 11.30
N ALA A 109 -8.08 -10.16 11.09
CA ALA A 109 -7.18 -10.56 12.16
C ALA A 109 -7.00 -9.45 13.20
N GLY A 110 -6.85 -8.20 12.76
CA GLY A 110 -6.72 -7.04 13.63
C GLY A 110 -7.98 -6.77 14.45
N GLU A 111 -9.14 -6.77 13.82
CA GLU A 111 -10.43 -6.61 14.51
C GLU A 111 -10.65 -7.71 15.57
N LYS A 112 -10.38 -8.95 15.20
CA LYS A 112 -10.46 -10.06 16.14
C LYS A 112 -9.51 -9.88 17.33
N PHE A 113 -8.26 -9.45 17.07
CA PHE A 113 -7.30 -9.17 18.13
C PHE A 113 -7.83 -8.11 19.10
N MET A 114 -8.35 -6.99 18.60
CA MET A 114 -8.88 -5.91 19.43
C MET A 114 -10.07 -6.38 20.27
N VAL A 115 -11.00 -7.14 19.68
CA VAL A 115 -12.16 -7.72 20.39
C VAL A 115 -11.73 -8.68 21.51
N ASP A 116 -10.75 -9.52 21.24
CA ASP A 116 -10.27 -10.49 22.24
C ASP A 116 -9.41 -9.83 23.32
N ASN A 117 -8.63 -8.80 22.95
CA ASN A 117 -7.80 -8.05 23.88
C ASN A 117 -8.64 -7.24 24.88
N ALA A 118 -9.76 -6.64 24.45
CA ALA A 118 -10.68 -5.92 25.33
C ALA A 118 -11.25 -6.75 26.49
N LYS A 119 -11.24 -8.09 26.36
CA LYS A 119 -11.74 -9.02 27.41
C LYS A 119 -10.69 -9.35 28.46
N LYS A 120 -9.43 -8.98 28.23
CA LYS A 120 -8.34 -9.29 29.17
C LYS A 120 -8.46 -8.44 30.44
N ALA A 121 -8.13 -9.04 31.55
CA ALA A 121 -8.08 -8.33 32.84
C ALA A 121 -7.02 -7.21 32.76
N GLY A 122 -7.37 -6.02 33.25
CA GLY A 122 -6.48 -4.85 33.25
C GLY A 122 -6.54 -3.99 31.99
N VAL A 123 -7.11 -4.49 30.89
CA VAL A 123 -7.30 -3.70 29.67
C VAL A 123 -8.51 -2.77 29.82
N LYS A 124 -8.29 -1.50 29.55
CA LYS A 124 -9.31 -0.46 29.48
C LYS A 124 -9.49 -0.03 28.03
N THR A 125 -10.72 0.35 27.65
CA THR A 125 -11.04 0.79 26.29
C THR A 125 -11.66 2.18 26.34
N THR A 126 -11.18 3.11 25.54
CA THR A 126 -11.74 4.46 25.40
C THR A 126 -12.89 4.48 24.38
N ALA A 127 -13.57 5.62 24.28
CA ALA A 127 -14.69 5.79 23.34
C ALA A 127 -14.26 5.70 21.86
N SER A 128 -12.99 6.01 21.53
CA SER A 128 -12.42 5.89 20.19
C SER A 128 -12.03 4.45 19.80
N GLY A 129 -12.04 3.52 20.78
CA GLY A 129 -11.58 2.15 20.59
C GLY A 129 -10.09 1.93 20.93
N LEU A 130 -9.35 2.96 21.36
CA LEU A 130 -8.01 2.79 21.90
C LEU A 130 -8.09 1.90 23.14
N GLN A 131 -7.21 0.91 23.24
CA GLN A 131 -7.11 0.07 24.44
C GLN A 131 -5.76 0.29 25.11
N TYR A 132 -5.75 0.20 26.44
CA TYR A 132 -4.54 0.37 27.21
C TYR A 132 -4.53 -0.41 28.53
N GLU A 133 -3.33 -0.74 28.97
CA GLU A 133 -3.03 -1.29 30.29
C GLU A 133 -2.08 -0.36 31.02
N VAL A 134 -2.31 -0.14 32.30
CA VAL A 134 -1.41 0.62 33.17
C VAL A 134 -0.39 -0.38 33.74
N MET A 135 0.84 -0.30 33.27
CA MET A 135 1.94 -1.14 33.77
C MET A 135 2.60 -0.52 35.02
N ARG A 136 2.66 0.81 35.06
CA ARG A 136 3.16 1.59 36.19
C ARG A 136 2.47 2.94 36.19
N GLU A 137 1.95 3.35 37.31
CA GLU A 137 1.44 4.71 37.50
C GLU A 137 2.59 5.72 37.60
N GLY A 138 2.34 6.95 37.20
CA GLY A 138 3.22 8.09 37.40
C GLY A 138 2.61 9.09 38.36
N GLU A 139 3.19 10.29 38.40
CA GLU A 139 2.75 11.37 39.32
C GLU A 139 2.58 12.69 38.58
N GLY A 140 1.72 13.58 39.14
CA GLY A 140 1.51 14.93 38.62
C GLY A 140 0.40 15.04 37.61
N GLY A 141 0.47 16.07 36.75
CA GLY A 141 -0.53 16.35 35.72
C GLY A 141 -0.37 15.51 34.48
N HIS A 142 -1.27 15.72 33.52
CA HIS A 142 -1.30 15.06 32.23
C HIS A 142 -0.83 16.01 31.12
N PRO A 143 -0.16 15.53 30.07
CA PRO A 143 0.10 16.34 28.88
C PRO A 143 -1.21 16.68 28.15
N THR A 144 -1.17 17.74 27.37
CA THR A 144 -2.23 18.13 26.43
C THR A 144 -1.87 17.68 25.00
N ALA A 145 -2.79 17.82 24.06
CA ALA A 145 -2.54 17.48 22.65
C ALA A 145 -1.41 18.31 22.01
N GLU A 146 -1.14 19.50 22.52
CA GLU A 146 -0.09 20.42 22.06
C GLU A 146 1.24 20.23 22.79
N SER A 147 1.25 19.42 23.85
CA SER A 147 2.45 19.20 24.66
C SER A 147 3.56 18.55 23.87
N LYS A 148 4.78 18.97 24.13
CA LYS A 148 5.99 18.26 23.72
C LYS A 148 6.33 17.24 24.80
N VAL A 149 6.45 15.98 24.41
CA VAL A 149 6.69 14.86 25.31
C VAL A 149 8.04 14.21 25.06
N LYS A 150 8.67 13.73 26.12
CA LYS A 150 9.87 12.89 26.08
C LYS A 150 9.52 11.51 26.59
N VAL A 151 9.75 10.50 25.76
CA VAL A 151 9.31 9.12 26.03
C VAL A 151 10.39 8.09 25.70
N HIS A 152 10.34 6.95 26.39
CA HIS A 152 10.78 5.69 25.84
C HIS A 152 9.60 4.90 25.31
N TYR A 153 9.79 4.21 24.20
CA TYR A 153 8.77 3.33 23.65
C TYR A 153 9.35 2.09 22.97
N HIS A 154 8.52 1.06 22.91
CA HIS A 154 8.80 -0.17 22.18
C HIS A 154 7.54 -0.55 21.40
N GLY A 155 7.61 -0.46 20.06
CA GLY A 155 6.50 -0.69 19.15
C GLY A 155 6.59 -2.05 18.47
N THR A 156 5.53 -2.84 18.57
CA THR A 156 5.42 -4.17 17.97
C THR A 156 4.11 -4.33 17.18
N THR A 157 4.12 -5.25 16.22
CA THR A 157 2.88 -5.77 15.64
C THR A 157 2.13 -6.64 16.65
N ILE A 158 0.91 -7.05 16.32
CA ILE A 158 0.14 -7.97 17.17
C ILE A 158 0.77 -9.36 17.29
N GLU A 159 1.66 -9.72 16.37
CA GLU A 159 2.48 -10.94 16.40
C GLU A 159 3.76 -10.79 17.24
N GLY A 160 4.02 -9.60 17.78
CA GLY A 160 5.20 -9.31 18.58
C GLY A 160 6.45 -8.95 17.79
N ILE A 161 6.35 -8.69 16.49
CA ILE A 161 7.49 -8.28 15.67
C ILE A 161 7.76 -6.79 15.92
N VAL A 162 8.96 -6.47 16.36
CA VAL A 162 9.38 -5.08 16.61
C VAL A 162 9.51 -4.33 15.28
N PHE A 163 8.88 -3.18 15.17
CA PHE A 163 9.03 -2.30 14.01
C PHE A 163 9.74 -0.98 14.35
N ASP A 164 9.71 -0.56 15.61
CA ASP A 164 10.45 0.61 16.08
C ASP A 164 10.58 0.59 17.61
N SER A 165 11.74 1.01 18.13
CA SER A 165 12.02 0.99 19.57
C SER A 165 13.10 2.01 19.94
N SER A 166 12.74 3.00 20.76
CA SER A 166 13.70 3.90 21.38
C SER A 166 14.52 3.22 22.49
N VAL A 167 13.96 2.17 23.09
CA VAL A 167 14.63 1.37 24.11
C VAL A 167 15.80 0.64 23.48
N ASP A 168 15.61 0.01 22.32
CA ASP A 168 16.66 -0.71 21.59
C ASP A 168 17.76 0.23 21.06
N ARG A 169 17.41 1.49 20.76
CA ARG A 169 18.38 2.54 20.41
C ARG A 169 19.15 3.08 21.60
N GLY A 170 18.68 2.85 22.83
CA GLY A 170 19.32 3.28 24.06
C GLY A 170 19.09 4.75 24.44
N GLU A 171 18.24 5.49 23.71
CA GLU A 171 17.97 6.91 23.96
C GLU A 171 16.47 7.24 23.78
N PRO A 172 15.92 8.10 24.65
CA PRO A 172 14.54 8.54 24.54
C PRO A 172 14.37 9.51 23.36
N ILE A 173 13.15 9.63 22.88
CA ILE A 173 12.77 10.55 21.80
C ILE A 173 11.85 11.66 22.32
N GLU A 174 11.93 12.83 21.70
CA GLU A 174 11.05 13.97 21.94
C GLU A 174 10.24 14.33 20.71
N PHE A 175 8.93 14.59 20.87
CA PHE A 175 8.06 15.06 19.79
C PHE A 175 6.80 15.76 20.34
N GLY A 176 6.13 16.54 19.50
CA GLY A 176 4.82 17.09 19.79
C GLY A 176 3.72 16.06 19.63
N LEU A 177 2.79 15.98 20.57
CA LEU A 177 1.66 15.03 20.50
C LEU A 177 0.73 15.28 19.31
N ASN A 178 0.75 16.47 18.71
CA ASN A 178 0.01 16.80 17.48
C ASN A 178 0.71 16.33 16.19
N GLN A 179 1.88 15.70 16.27
CA GLN A 179 2.69 15.26 15.11
C GLN A 179 2.77 13.75 14.98
N VAL A 180 2.03 13.01 15.79
CA VAL A 180 2.04 11.54 15.83
C VAL A 180 0.69 10.97 15.45
N ILE A 181 0.58 9.64 15.36
CA ILE A 181 -0.69 8.97 15.07
C ILE A 181 -1.75 9.29 16.14
N PRO A 182 -3.05 9.35 15.77
CA PRO A 182 -4.12 9.72 16.70
C PRO A 182 -4.14 8.92 18.01
N GLY A 183 -3.85 7.61 17.92
CA GLY A 183 -3.78 6.75 19.11
C GLY A 183 -2.69 7.14 20.11
N TRP A 184 -1.59 7.71 19.65
CA TRP A 184 -0.56 8.28 20.53
C TRP A 184 -1.01 9.61 21.13
N THR A 185 -1.56 10.50 20.30
CA THR A 185 -2.10 11.79 20.78
C THR A 185 -3.12 11.56 21.88
N GLU A 186 -4.03 10.62 21.72
CA GLU A 186 -5.03 10.28 22.73
C GLU A 186 -4.41 9.57 23.94
N GLY A 187 -3.64 8.51 23.70
CA GLY A 187 -3.14 7.61 24.73
C GLY A 187 -2.18 8.28 25.71
N VAL A 188 -1.24 9.09 25.21
CA VAL A 188 -0.23 9.74 26.07
C VAL A 188 -0.86 10.80 26.95
N GLN A 189 -1.96 11.44 26.55
CA GLN A 189 -2.72 12.35 27.41
C GLN A 189 -3.35 11.66 28.63
N LEU A 190 -3.51 10.34 28.62
CA LEU A 190 -3.97 9.55 29.76
C LEU A 190 -2.85 9.29 30.80
N MET A 191 -1.59 9.52 30.40
CA MET A 191 -0.42 9.22 31.24
C MET A 191 -0.05 10.42 32.11
N THR A 192 0.61 10.14 33.23
CA THR A 192 1.30 11.14 34.07
C THR A 192 2.81 10.93 33.96
N LYS A 193 3.61 11.91 34.41
CA LYS A 193 5.09 11.80 34.36
C LYS A 193 5.56 10.58 35.15
N GLY A 194 6.42 9.77 34.53
CA GLY A 194 6.95 8.52 35.09
C GLY A 194 6.05 7.31 34.89
N ALA A 195 4.83 7.49 34.34
CA ALA A 195 3.96 6.35 34.02
C ALA A 195 4.54 5.47 32.89
N LYS A 196 4.21 4.19 32.94
CA LYS A 196 4.44 3.25 31.84
C LYS A 196 3.15 2.54 31.49
N TYR A 197 2.68 2.74 30.26
CA TYR A 197 1.45 2.16 29.75
C TYR A 197 1.75 1.26 28.54
N LYS A 198 0.86 0.29 28.31
CA LYS A 198 0.83 -0.50 27.10
C LYS A 198 -0.43 -0.14 26.34
N PHE A 199 -0.24 0.37 25.12
CA PHE A 199 -1.33 0.76 24.23
C PHE A 199 -1.53 -0.31 23.16
N TYR A 200 -2.79 -0.56 22.84
CA TYR A 200 -3.23 -1.35 21.70
C TYR A 200 -4.06 -0.42 20.83
N ILE A 201 -3.46 0.03 19.75
CA ILE A 201 -3.99 1.09 18.90
C ILE A 201 -4.70 0.46 17.72
N PRO A 202 -6.02 0.59 17.56
CA PRO A 202 -6.73 0.08 16.41
C PRO A 202 -6.26 0.81 15.15
N GLN A 203 -6.43 0.18 13.99
CA GLN A 203 -5.91 0.69 12.71
C GLN A 203 -6.46 2.07 12.34
N GLU A 204 -7.67 2.42 12.78
CA GLU A 204 -8.30 3.73 12.57
C GLU A 204 -7.55 4.86 13.29
N LEU A 205 -6.87 4.55 14.37
CA LEU A 205 -6.05 5.49 15.15
C LEU A 205 -4.55 5.33 14.85
N ALA A 206 -4.18 4.52 13.86
CA ALA A 206 -2.81 4.25 13.42
C ALA A 206 -2.64 4.60 11.94
N TYR A 207 -2.34 3.65 11.08
CA TYR A 207 -2.00 3.88 9.67
C TYR A 207 -3.10 3.47 8.67
N GLY A 208 -4.21 2.89 9.14
CA GLY A 208 -5.32 2.47 8.29
C GLY A 208 -4.89 1.50 7.19
N SER A 209 -5.28 1.80 5.96
CA SER A 209 -4.90 1.01 4.78
C SER A 209 -3.44 1.17 4.35
N SER A 210 -2.68 2.10 4.98
CA SER A 210 -1.28 2.34 4.65
C SER A 210 -0.36 1.34 5.33
N SER A 211 0.78 1.08 4.68
CA SER A 211 1.87 0.23 5.21
C SER A 211 3.16 1.06 5.22
N PRO A 212 3.44 1.80 6.31
CA PRO A 212 4.59 2.70 6.37
C PRO A 212 5.93 1.97 6.36
N THR A 213 5.93 0.70 6.76
CA THR A 213 7.09 -0.20 6.72
C THR A 213 6.68 -1.58 6.23
N PRO A 214 7.60 -2.42 5.71
CA PRO A 214 7.28 -3.78 5.29
C PRO A 214 6.73 -4.69 6.40
N VAL A 215 7.00 -4.34 7.66
CA VAL A 215 6.59 -5.10 8.85
C VAL A 215 5.14 -4.78 9.22
N ILE A 216 4.73 -3.50 9.16
CA ILE A 216 3.36 -3.08 9.47
C ILE A 216 2.49 -3.37 8.26
N LYS A 217 1.57 -4.33 8.37
CA LYS A 217 0.63 -4.65 7.30
C LYS A 217 -0.53 -3.65 7.29
N PRO A 218 -1.18 -3.40 6.12
CA PRO A 218 -2.38 -2.60 6.06
C PRO A 218 -3.44 -3.10 7.06
N PHE A 219 -4.19 -2.17 7.63
CA PHE A 219 -5.26 -2.43 8.62
C PHE A 219 -4.82 -3.12 9.91
N SER A 220 -3.52 -3.16 10.20
CA SER A 220 -3.02 -3.80 11.42
C SER A 220 -3.12 -2.87 12.62
N PRO A 221 -3.64 -3.34 13.75
CA PRO A 221 -3.46 -2.67 15.03
C PRO A 221 -1.99 -2.69 15.44
N LEU A 222 -1.60 -1.72 16.24
CA LEU A 222 -0.24 -1.59 16.77
C LEU A 222 -0.23 -1.74 18.27
N VAL A 223 0.86 -2.29 18.78
CA VAL A 223 1.09 -2.42 20.24
C VAL A 223 2.30 -1.58 20.60
N PHE A 224 2.16 -0.71 21.59
CA PHE A 224 3.26 0.11 22.10
C PHE A 224 3.35 0.01 23.61
N GLU A 225 4.52 -0.28 24.13
CA GLU A 225 4.86 0.04 25.51
C GLU A 225 5.48 1.44 25.51
N VAL A 226 4.92 2.35 26.30
CA VAL A 226 5.36 3.75 26.36
C VAL A 226 5.63 4.12 27.80
N GLU A 227 6.78 4.72 28.05
CA GLU A 227 7.14 5.34 29.32
C GLU A 227 7.29 6.85 29.13
N LEU A 228 6.46 7.63 29.84
CA LEU A 228 6.47 9.10 29.78
C LEU A 228 7.48 9.64 30.77
N LEU A 229 8.61 10.16 30.28
CA LEU A 229 9.68 10.68 31.09
C LEU A 229 9.44 12.12 31.54
N SER A 230 8.99 12.98 30.61
CA SER A 230 8.64 14.37 30.88
C SER A 230 7.74 14.94 29.79
N PHE A 231 7.10 16.07 30.06
CA PHE A 231 6.37 16.87 29.08
C PHE A 231 6.41 18.35 29.42
N GLU A 232 6.17 19.23 28.43
CA GLU A 232 6.07 20.67 28.52
C GLU A 232 4.97 21.20 27.59
#